data_95da9a39ba81f7bc1531b4ff93970fa7
#
_entry.id   95da9a39ba81f7bc1531b4ff93970fa7
#
_cell.length_a   1.000
_cell.length_b   1.000
_cell.length_c   1.000
_cell.angle_alpha   90.00
_cell.angle_beta   90.00
_cell.angle_gamma   90.00
#
_symmetry.space_group_name_H-M   'P 1'
#
loop_
_entity.id
_entity.type
_entity.pdbx_description
1 polymer ?
#
loop_
_entity_poly.entity_id
_entity_poly.type
_entity_poly.pdbx_seq_one_letter_code
_entity_poly.pdbx_strand_id
1 'polypeptide(L)'
;FGSQMLIENDEDFHRMQLSVSVTEDDNPAYLVLEALGNLSDLDSFNAEGYLELKGLDLSESLKVLTQSLFPNVPPTLDKFSIKTDGEIWLDLHPGWQLDYKGKLSLSKVPLNWLAEDIPPVTDIKTTMIGWYKPGKDWSARLQDLEFDIGKTSIDEPVNMLYTQKLGSRGQEFDVSINHINLELVTDLIYETDFLPTKTLETLKTINPRGNISSLSMGQSEEGLYVFANLDGCYIQPFKGVPGVKEIHGYIELKDKNGLFHIEDNDGFEILFPKSYRDYLAFKQAKGSIYFDWQSQNQLIVHSDSIHSQLEFGHSQLQFSIEQPISDEKIAADFNLLIGAENLDLSLTKNYLPFTMPVRSSKWVKNAVKEGNLKQFGLLFRSGPPRNNSLSRTLKLLLDTENASVKFNPNWPQFNQLDGLFLLDGGNLSAQINSAYLGQAAVSQTRIEYSVKSPVEQRKWIIDGRLDADLPSMIDILVQSPLKGNLGPMVNWSFGGDTKTQLHIELPSYIPDNSKPPTTVYRVTSSIDNGKMTITDSR
;
A
#
# COMPACT_ATOMS: atom_id res chain seq x y z
N PHE A 1 -22.65 -34.67 42.58
CA PHE A 1 -21.70 -35.54 41.87
C PHE A 1 -22.15 -36.97 41.93
N GLY A 2 -22.46 -37.61 40.82
CA GLY A 2 -22.63 -39.05 40.69
C GLY A 2 -21.51 -39.61 39.81
N SER A 3 -20.83 -40.65 40.23
CA SER A 3 -19.86 -41.34 39.39
C SER A 3 -20.04 -42.83 39.47
N GLN A 4 -19.97 -43.51 38.36
CA GLN A 4 -19.89 -44.96 38.24
C GLN A 4 -18.61 -45.33 37.53
N MET A 5 -17.83 -46.24 38.06
CA MET A 5 -16.60 -46.73 37.48
C MET A 5 -16.62 -48.24 37.43
N LEU A 6 -16.35 -48.77 36.25
CA LEU A 6 -16.12 -50.20 36.02
C LEU A 6 -14.67 -50.38 35.57
N ILE A 7 -13.96 -51.31 36.19
CA ILE A 7 -12.59 -51.67 35.79
C ILE A 7 -12.58 -53.17 35.51
N GLU A 8 -12.11 -53.53 34.36
CA GLU A 8 -11.80 -54.90 33.91
C GLU A 8 -10.28 -55.02 33.73
N ASN A 9 -9.71 -56.06 34.27
CA ASN A 9 -8.26 -56.28 34.21
C ASN A 9 -8.01 -57.77 33.92
N ASP A 10 -7.38 -58.06 32.78
CA ASP A 10 -7.04 -59.40 32.33
C ASP A 10 -5.64 -59.43 31.76
N GLU A 11 -4.68 -59.96 32.52
CA GLU A 11 -3.24 -60.02 32.18
C GLU A 11 -2.68 -58.68 31.63
N ASP A 12 -2.57 -58.59 30.28
CA ASP A 12 -2.05 -57.41 29.59
C ASP A 12 -3.14 -56.48 29.03
N PHE A 13 -4.44 -56.82 29.25
CA PHE A 13 -5.56 -55.98 28.82
C PHE A 13 -6.24 -55.31 30.01
N HIS A 14 -6.40 -54.00 29.93
CA HIS A 14 -6.99 -53.18 30.97
C HIS A 14 -8.09 -52.30 30.36
N ARG A 15 -9.27 -52.32 30.93
CA ARG A 15 -10.39 -51.48 30.49
C ARG A 15 -10.98 -50.73 31.67
N MET A 16 -11.19 -49.44 31.49
CA MET A 16 -11.86 -48.56 32.41
C MET A 16 -13.03 -47.88 31.73
N GLN A 17 -14.20 -47.99 32.36
CA GLN A 17 -15.38 -47.20 31.97
C GLN A 17 -15.72 -46.28 33.13
N LEU A 18 -15.84 -44.98 32.85
CA LEU A 18 -16.15 -43.95 33.82
C LEU A 18 -17.34 -43.14 33.32
N SER A 19 -18.39 -43.04 34.14
CA SER A 19 -19.51 -42.13 33.92
C SER A 19 -19.54 -41.12 35.06
N VAL A 20 -19.56 -39.82 34.73
CA VAL A 20 -19.55 -38.73 35.71
C VAL A 20 -20.67 -37.76 35.40
N SER A 21 -21.56 -37.52 36.39
CA SER A 21 -22.55 -36.44 36.36
C SER A 21 -22.13 -35.34 37.31
N VAL A 22 -22.09 -34.09 36.86
CA VAL A 22 -21.70 -32.95 37.70
C VAL A 22 -22.89 -32.45 38.52
N THR A 23 -24.10 -32.48 37.98
CA THR A 23 -25.36 -32.19 38.68
C THR A 23 -26.38 -33.31 38.46
N GLU A 24 -27.49 -33.31 39.24
CA GLU A 24 -28.55 -34.34 39.11
C GLU A 24 -29.31 -34.24 37.77
N ASP A 25 -29.28 -33.05 37.14
CA ASP A 25 -29.99 -32.75 35.88
C ASP A 25 -29.10 -32.87 34.63
N ASP A 26 -27.78 -33.06 34.78
CA ASP A 26 -26.85 -33.14 33.65
C ASP A 26 -26.77 -34.58 33.11
N ASN A 27 -26.63 -34.68 31.78
CA ASN A 27 -26.23 -35.92 31.15
C ASN A 27 -24.81 -36.30 31.61
N PRO A 28 -24.54 -37.56 31.94
CA PRO A 28 -23.21 -37.96 32.37
C PRO A 28 -22.20 -37.83 31.25
N ALA A 29 -21.02 -37.32 31.56
CA ALA A 29 -19.85 -37.52 30.71
C ALA A 29 -19.46 -39.00 30.74
N TYR A 30 -19.17 -39.57 29.61
CA TYR A 30 -18.82 -40.97 29.46
C TYR A 30 -17.40 -41.13 28.92
N LEU A 31 -16.55 -41.81 29.69
CA LEU A 31 -15.17 -42.08 29.29
C LEU A 31 -14.96 -43.62 29.28
N VAL A 32 -14.44 -44.11 28.17
CA VAL A 32 -13.89 -45.46 28.04
C VAL A 32 -12.41 -45.37 27.75
N LEU A 33 -11.61 -46.11 28.49
CA LEU A 33 -10.16 -46.27 28.21
C LEU A 33 -9.87 -47.78 28.12
N GLU A 34 -9.16 -48.16 27.09
CA GLU A 34 -8.65 -49.51 26.86
C GLU A 34 -7.13 -49.44 26.73
N ALA A 35 -6.40 -50.21 27.46
CA ALA A 35 -4.96 -50.25 27.45
C ALA A 35 -4.43 -51.67 27.27
N LEU A 36 -3.37 -51.79 26.51
CA LEU A 36 -2.65 -53.06 26.28
C LEU A 36 -1.20 -52.90 26.76
N GLY A 37 -0.77 -53.86 27.56
CA GLY A 37 0.59 -53.94 28.09
C GLY A 37 0.66 -53.85 29.61
N ASN A 38 1.88 -53.77 30.14
CA ASN A 38 2.10 -53.74 31.58
C ASN A 38 1.95 -52.32 32.13
N LEU A 39 0.93 -52.06 32.93
CA LEU A 39 0.71 -50.75 33.56
C LEU A 39 1.84 -50.28 34.48
N SER A 40 2.75 -51.17 34.87
CA SER A 40 3.94 -50.81 35.63
C SER A 40 5.10 -50.32 34.77
N ASP A 41 5.02 -50.52 33.44
CA ASP A 41 5.98 -50.06 32.44
C ASP A 41 5.29 -49.12 31.48
N LEU A 42 5.17 -47.87 31.89
CA LEU A 42 4.44 -46.82 31.20
C LEU A 42 5.08 -46.42 29.84
N ASP A 43 6.32 -46.84 29.58
CA ASP A 43 7.00 -46.62 28.29
C ASP A 43 6.67 -47.66 27.24
N SER A 44 5.99 -48.74 27.63
CA SER A 44 5.69 -49.92 26.75
C SER A 44 4.20 -50.10 26.46
N PHE A 45 3.28 -49.41 27.15
CA PHE A 45 1.87 -49.62 26.94
C PHE A 45 1.23 -48.66 25.95
N ASN A 46 0.19 -49.14 25.25
CA ASN A 46 -0.68 -48.34 24.41
C ASN A 46 -2.06 -48.24 25.06
N ALA A 47 -2.72 -47.11 24.92
CA ALA A 47 -4.09 -46.97 25.36
C ALA A 47 -4.91 -46.19 24.32
N GLU A 48 -6.13 -46.66 24.10
CA GLU A 48 -7.15 -45.97 23.31
C GLU A 48 -8.23 -45.46 24.25
N GLY A 49 -8.75 -44.26 23.95
CA GLY A 49 -9.78 -43.64 24.75
C GLY A 49 -10.89 -43.03 23.91
N TYR A 50 -12.08 -43.06 24.45
CA TYR A 50 -13.24 -42.37 23.92
C TYR A 50 -13.94 -41.59 25.03
N LEU A 51 -14.11 -40.27 24.78
CA LEU A 51 -14.81 -39.37 25.70
C LEU A 51 -16.02 -38.78 25.00
N GLU A 52 -17.19 -38.95 25.59
CA GLU A 52 -18.46 -38.35 25.16
C GLU A 52 -18.92 -37.32 26.20
N LEU A 53 -19.23 -36.11 25.73
CA LEU A 53 -19.74 -35.00 26.53
C LEU A 53 -21.13 -34.62 26.01
N LYS A 54 -22.11 -34.52 26.87
CA LYS A 54 -23.50 -34.14 26.53
C LYS A 54 -24.01 -33.07 27.48
N GLY A 55 -23.91 -31.81 27.06
CA GLY A 55 -24.33 -30.64 27.83
C GLY A 55 -23.57 -30.46 29.15
N LEU A 56 -22.36 -31.01 29.26
CA LEU A 56 -21.55 -30.91 30.46
C LEU A 56 -21.12 -29.46 30.70
N ASP A 57 -21.31 -28.95 31.91
CA ASP A 57 -20.79 -27.63 32.31
C ASP A 57 -19.31 -27.76 32.71
N LEU A 58 -18.43 -27.20 31.87
CA LEU A 58 -16.96 -27.21 32.07
C LEU A 58 -16.42 -26.02 32.85
N SER A 59 -17.25 -25.17 33.41
CA SER A 59 -16.86 -23.91 34.04
C SER A 59 -15.74 -24.07 35.09
N GLU A 60 -15.93 -25.01 36.01
CA GLU A 60 -14.94 -25.29 37.07
C GLU A 60 -13.66 -25.94 36.54
N SER A 61 -13.79 -26.86 35.56
CA SER A 61 -12.64 -27.53 34.96
C SER A 61 -11.79 -26.58 34.12
N LEU A 62 -12.41 -25.67 33.39
CA LEU A 62 -11.71 -24.62 32.63
C LEU A 62 -11.01 -23.60 33.53
N LYS A 63 -11.59 -23.30 34.71
CA LYS A 63 -10.96 -22.45 35.71
C LYS A 63 -9.63 -23.04 36.18
N VAL A 64 -9.57 -24.31 36.51
CA VAL A 64 -8.36 -25.00 36.93
C VAL A 64 -7.31 -25.03 35.79
N LEU A 65 -7.74 -25.31 34.56
CA LEU A 65 -6.88 -25.34 33.38
C LEU A 65 -6.33 -23.96 33.03
N THR A 66 -7.18 -22.93 33.02
CA THR A 66 -6.72 -21.57 32.69
C THR A 66 -5.78 -21.01 33.75
N GLN A 67 -6.01 -21.26 35.04
CA GLN A 67 -5.09 -20.86 36.10
C GLN A 67 -3.72 -21.55 36.02
N SER A 68 -3.69 -22.80 35.54
CA SER A 68 -2.46 -23.56 35.39
C SER A 68 -1.66 -23.17 34.12
N LEU A 69 -2.35 -22.86 33.02
CA LEU A 69 -1.73 -22.51 31.74
C LEU A 69 -1.45 -21.00 31.60
N PHE A 70 -2.30 -20.19 32.21
CA PHE A 70 -2.23 -18.72 32.12
C PHE A 70 -2.36 -18.09 33.53
N PRO A 71 -1.32 -18.11 34.33
CA PRO A 71 -1.36 -17.66 35.74
C PRO A 71 -1.73 -16.17 35.91
N ASN A 72 -1.70 -15.38 34.85
CA ASN A 72 -2.02 -13.95 34.83
C ASN A 72 -3.47 -13.63 34.42
N VAL A 73 -4.28 -14.64 34.13
CA VAL A 73 -5.71 -14.44 33.79
C VAL A 73 -6.49 -14.16 35.09
N PRO A 74 -7.30 -13.09 35.16
CA PRO A 74 -8.05 -12.75 36.35
C PRO A 74 -9.00 -13.87 36.78
N PRO A 75 -9.25 -14.06 38.08
CA PRO A 75 -10.12 -15.14 38.62
C PRO A 75 -11.62 -14.96 38.33
N THR A 76 -12.00 -14.07 37.42
CA THR A 76 -13.40 -13.75 37.05
C THR A 76 -14.11 -14.84 36.25
N LEU A 77 -13.42 -15.91 35.86
CA LEU A 77 -14.02 -17.11 35.23
C LEU A 77 -15.00 -17.86 36.16
N ASP A 78 -15.07 -17.52 37.43
CA ASP A 78 -15.93 -18.15 38.44
C ASP A 78 -17.45 -18.00 38.21
N LYS A 79 -17.87 -17.22 37.21
CA LYS A 79 -19.28 -16.85 36.99
C LYS A 79 -19.88 -17.38 35.71
N PHE A 80 -19.20 -18.27 35.00
CA PHE A 80 -19.63 -18.66 33.66
C PHE A 80 -20.00 -20.12 33.57
N SER A 81 -21.14 -20.40 32.95
CA SER A 81 -21.59 -21.73 32.56
C SER A 81 -21.23 -21.94 31.09
N ILE A 82 -20.32 -22.88 30.81
CA ILE A 82 -19.92 -23.27 29.45
C ILE A 82 -20.42 -24.69 29.22
N LYS A 83 -21.58 -24.82 28.57
CA LYS A 83 -22.11 -26.12 28.17
C LYS A 83 -21.38 -26.65 26.96
N THR A 84 -20.95 -27.89 27.04
CA THR A 84 -20.12 -28.54 26.04
C THR A 84 -20.76 -29.85 25.59
N ASP A 85 -20.89 -30.00 24.29
CA ASP A 85 -21.17 -31.25 23.61
C ASP A 85 -19.95 -31.67 22.81
N GLY A 86 -19.58 -32.93 22.83
CA GLY A 86 -18.44 -33.40 22.08
C GLY A 86 -18.16 -34.88 22.16
N GLU A 87 -17.43 -35.35 21.18
CA GLU A 87 -16.91 -36.71 21.09
C GLU A 87 -15.41 -36.59 20.80
N ILE A 88 -14.57 -37.20 21.65
CA ILE A 88 -13.12 -37.13 21.56
C ILE A 88 -12.53 -38.53 21.60
N TRP A 89 -11.75 -38.89 20.63
CA TRP A 89 -10.93 -40.10 20.57
C TRP A 89 -9.51 -39.75 21.00
N LEU A 90 -8.91 -40.60 21.80
CA LEU A 90 -7.59 -40.44 22.39
C LEU A 90 -6.75 -41.67 22.09
N ASP A 91 -5.54 -41.48 21.57
CA ASP A 91 -4.56 -42.57 21.34
C ASP A 91 -3.29 -42.25 22.10
N LEU A 92 -3.01 -43.00 23.13
CA LEU A 92 -1.77 -42.88 23.91
C LEU A 92 -0.74 -43.90 23.41
N HIS A 93 0.36 -43.38 22.93
CA HIS A 93 1.49 -44.17 22.41
C HIS A 93 2.63 -44.31 23.45
N PRO A 94 3.52 -45.31 23.29
CA PRO A 94 4.70 -45.44 24.13
C PRO A 94 5.51 -44.14 24.20
N GLY A 95 6.03 -43.80 25.38
CA GLY A 95 6.73 -42.55 25.61
C GLY A 95 5.81 -41.33 25.81
N TRP A 96 4.56 -41.58 26.18
CA TRP A 96 3.56 -40.57 26.57
C TRP A 96 3.13 -39.60 25.47
N GLN A 97 3.25 -39.97 24.21
CA GLN A 97 2.63 -39.18 23.16
C GLN A 97 1.14 -39.46 23.13
N LEU A 98 0.31 -38.44 23.30
CA LEU A 98 -1.13 -38.48 23.23
C LEU A 98 -1.58 -37.83 21.92
N ASP A 99 -2.17 -38.61 21.03
CA ASP A 99 -2.88 -38.10 19.85
C ASP A 99 -4.36 -37.96 20.19
N TYR A 100 -5.01 -36.90 19.70
CA TYR A 100 -6.43 -36.70 19.95
C TYR A 100 -7.14 -36.20 18.69
N LYS A 101 -8.37 -36.62 18.53
CA LYS A 101 -9.30 -36.17 17.50
C LYS A 101 -10.70 -36.13 18.06
N GLY A 102 -11.44 -35.04 17.79
CA GLY A 102 -12.81 -34.96 18.28
C GLY A 102 -13.59 -33.82 17.64
N LYS A 103 -14.89 -33.89 17.82
CA LYS A 103 -15.83 -32.79 17.53
C LYS A 103 -16.22 -32.11 18.82
N LEU A 104 -16.20 -30.79 18.82
CA LEU A 104 -16.54 -30.00 19.99
C LEU A 104 -17.56 -28.93 19.62
N SER A 105 -18.56 -28.76 20.45
CA SER A 105 -19.54 -27.69 20.38
C SER A 105 -19.65 -27.02 21.74
N LEU A 106 -19.50 -25.67 21.75
CA LEU A 106 -19.63 -24.86 22.97
C LEU A 106 -20.76 -23.86 22.76
N SER A 107 -21.71 -23.81 23.67
CA SER A 107 -22.89 -22.95 23.54
C SER A 107 -22.55 -21.47 23.76
N LYS A 108 -21.66 -21.16 24.71
CA LYS A 108 -21.34 -19.78 25.06
C LYS A 108 -19.99 -19.70 25.79
N VAL A 109 -19.07 -18.94 25.25
CA VAL A 109 -17.81 -18.62 25.91
C VAL A 109 -17.77 -17.11 26.20
N PRO A 110 -17.83 -16.71 27.46
CA PRO A 110 -17.80 -15.30 27.83
C PRO A 110 -16.40 -14.72 27.61
N LEU A 111 -16.33 -13.51 27.07
CA LEU A 111 -15.08 -12.76 26.85
C LEU A 111 -14.90 -11.59 27.81
N ASN A 112 -15.79 -11.42 28.79
CA ASN A 112 -15.74 -10.31 29.74
C ASN A 112 -14.55 -10.35 30.72
N TRP A 113 -13.74 -11.42 30.67
CA TRP A 113 -12.42 -11.45 31.32
C TRP A 113 -11.36 -10.65 30.52
N LEU A 114 -11.62 -10.37 29.23
CA LEU A 114 -10.80 -9.50 28.40
C LEU A 114 -11.19 -8.01 28.57
N ALA A 115 -12.51 -7.72 28.59
CA ALA A 115 -13.08 -6.41 28.93
C ALA A 115 -14.58 -6.55 29.27
N GLU A 116 -15.13 -5.63 30.09
CA GLU A 116 -16.50 -5.76 30.66
C GLU A 116 -17.62 -5.78 29.62
N ASP A 117 -17.45 -5.09 28.49
CA ASP A 117 -18.49 -4.88 27.48
C ASP A 117 -18.38 -5.80 26.23
N ILE A 118 -17.42 -6.74 26.20
CA ILE A 118 -17.26 -7.63 25.05
C ILE A 118 -18.41 -8.66 25.03
N PRO A 119 -19.12 -8.80 23.90
CA PRO A 119 -20.12 -9.85 23.76
C PRO A 119 -19.48 -11.25 23.83
N PRO A 120 -20.19 -12.22 24.36
CA PRO A 120 -19.70 -13.61 24.39
C PRO A 120 -19.58 -14.17 22.98
N VAL A 121 -18.67 -15.11 22.79
CA VAL A 121 -18.68 -16.01 21.64
C VAL A 121 -19.70 -17.08 21.88
N THR A 122 -20.57 -17.32 20.90
CA THR A 122 -21.67 -18.32 20.98
C THR A 122 -21.61 -19.27 19.79
N ASP A 123 -22.31 -20.39 19.93
CA ASP A 123 -22.49 -21.39 18.88
C ASP A 123 -21.18 -21.90 18.24
N ILE A 124 -20.16 -22.06 19.09
CA ILE A 124 -18.85 -22.52 18.66
C ILE A 124 -18.94 -23.99 18.26
N LYS A 125 -18.50 -24.32 17.05
CA LYS A 125 -18.38 -25.69 16.54
C LYS A 125 -17.06 -25.87 15.87
N THR A 126 -16.37 -26.98 16.13
CA THR A 126 -15.10 -27.29 15.48
C THR A 126 -14.78 -28.77 15.57
N THR A 127 -13.96 -29.25 14.64
CA THR A 127 -13.25 -30.51 14.78
C THR A 127 -11.83 -30.23 15.25
N MET A 128 -11.44 -30.82 16.40
CA MET A 128 -10.10 -30.73 16.94
C MET A 128 -9.28 -31.95 16.53
N ILE A 129 -8.06 -31.77 16.12
CA ILE A 129 -7.08 -32.82 15.85
C ILE A 129 -5.73 -32.33 16.38
N GLY A 130 -5.04 -33.17 17.13
CA GLY A 130 -3.72 -32.76 17.61
C GLY A 130 -2.98 -33.86 18.34
N TRP A 131 -1.85 -33.48 18.86
CA TRP A 131 -1.01 -34.36 19.66
C TRP A 131 -0.32 -33.58 20.77
N TYR A 132 0.01 -34.27 21.83
CA TYR A 132 0.76 -33.76 22.98
C TYR A 132 1.85 -34.76 23.32
N LYS A 133 3.07 -34.26 23.58
CA LYS A 133 4.20 -35.04 24.06
C LYS A 133 4.77 -34.39 25.32
N PRO A 134 5.01 -35.14 26.39
CA PRO A 134 5.67 -34.61 27.59
C PRO A 134 7.01 -33.95 27.24
N GLY A 135 7.27 -32.78 27.80
CA GLY A 135 8.48 -32.01 27.49
C GLY A 135 8.22 -30.71 26.75
N LYS A 136 6.93 -30.39 26.52
CA LYS A 136 6.42 -29.12 25.97
C LYS A 136 6.19 -29.09 24.46
N ASP A 137 6.26 -30.23 23.79
CA ASP A 137 5.88 -30.30 22.38
C ASP A 137 4.38 -30.62 22.27
N TRP A 138 3.64 -29.86 21.50
CA TRP A 138 2.23 -30.13 21.20
C TRP A 138 1.75 -29.45 19.94
N SER A 139 0.67 -29.94 19.37
CA SER A 139 0.00 -29.36 18.21
C SER A 139 -1.50 -29.47 18.39
N ALA A 140 -2.20 -28.42 18.00
CA ALA A 140 -3.65 -28.37 17.96
C ALA A 140 -4.12 -27.77 16.64
N ARG A 141 -4.96 -28.51 15.93
CA ARG A 141 -5.65 -28.05 14.73
C ARG A 141 -7.13 -27.94 15.01
N LEU A 142 -7.69 -26.78 14.77
CA LEU A 142 -9.14 -26.56 14.72
C LEU A 142 -9.53 -26.53 13.24
N GLN A 143 -10.46 -27.41 12.86
CA GLN A 143 -10.99 -27.48 11.51
C GLN A 143 -12.45 -27.09 11.53
N ASP A 144 -12.85 -26.35 10.50
CA ASP A 144 -14.24 -25.89 10.32
C ASP A 144 -14.76 -25.19 11.59
N LEU A 145 -13.93 -24.28 12.15
CA LEU A 145 -14.31 -23.50 13.31
C LEU A 145 -15.35 -22.47 12.88
N GLU A 146 -16.55 -22.62 13.40
CA GLU A 146 -17.68 -21.72 13.27
C GLU A 146 -17.98 -21.09 14.63
N PHE A 147 -18.31 -19.82 14.67
CA PHE A 147 -18.76 -19.14 15.89
C PHE A 147 -19.44 -17.82 15.60
N ASP A 148 -20.23 -17.34 16.56
CA ASP A 148 -20.84 -16.01 16.53
C ASP A 148 -20.25 -15.13 17.63
N ILE A 149 -20.11 -13.83 17.35
CA ILE A 149 -19.72 -12.82 18.34
C ILE A 149 -20.78 -11.72 18.32
N GLY A 150 -21.53 -11.60 19.42
CA GLY A 150 -22.62 -10.64 19.51
C GLY A 150 -23.71 -10.88 18.48
N LYS A 151 -23.74 -10.07 17.41
CA LYS A 151 -24.68 -10.22 16.28
C LYS A 151 -23.99 -10.59 14.97
N THR A 152 -22.70 -10.84 15.03
CA THR A 152 -21.87 -11.10 13.84
C THR A 152 -21.52 -12.58 13.82
N SER A 153 -21.92 -13.27 12.76
CA SER A 153 -21.50 -14.64 12.44
C SER A 153 -20.27 -14.59 11.56
N ILE A 154 -19.41 -15.60 11.66
CA ILE A 154 -18.32 -15.79 10.71
C ILE A 154 -18.91 -16.32 9.40
N ASP A 155 -18.65 -15.62 8.29
CA ASP A 155 -19.18 -15.98 6.96
C ASP A 155 -18.53 -17.25 6.38
N GLU A 156 -17.28 -17.52 6.75
CA GLU A 156 -16.51 -18.69 6.30
C GLU A 156 -15.86 -19.44 7.47
N PRO A 157 -15.89 -20.78 7.49
CA PRO A 157 -15.26 -21.58 8.53
C PRO A 157 -13.73 -21.31 8.62
N VAL A 158 -13.26 -21.10 9.85
CA VAL A 158 -11.86 -20.84 10.12
C VAL A 158 -11.12 -22.14 10.40
N ASN A 159 -9.99 -22.36 9.73
CA ASN A 159 -9.05 -23.41 10.03
C ASN A 159 -7.82 -22.81 10.71
N MET A 160 -7.49 -23.32 11.89
CA MET A 160 -6.33 -22.84 12.65
C MET A 160 -5.45 -24.02 13.03
N LEU A 161 -4.15 -23.86 12.85
CA LEU A 161 -3.14 -24.78 13.34
C LEU A 161 -2.21 -24.03 14.29
N TYR A 162 -2.03 -24.57 15.46
CA TYR A 162 -0.98 -24.16 16.40
C TYR A 162 -0.02 -25.32 16.63
N THR A 163 1.27 -25.04 16.57
CA THR A 163 2.32 -26.01 16.91
C THR A 163 3.33 -25.35 17.84
N GLN A 164 3.69 -26.03 18.92
CA GLN A 164 4.74 -25.62 19.83
C GLN A 164 5.76 -26.73 19.96
N LYS A 165 7.04 -26.36 19.93
CA LYS A 165 8.18 -27.26 20.10
C LYS A 165 9.20 -26.65 21.05
N LEU A 166 9.98 -27.50 21.71
CA LEU A 166 11.13 -27.07 22.49
C LEU A 166 12.36 -27.03 21.56
N GLY A 167 12.71 -25.85 21.05
CA GLY A 167 13.91 -25.63 20.26
C GLY A 167 15.18 -25.52 21.11
N SER A 168 16.33 -25.44 20.48
CA SER A 168 17.64 -25.38 21.15
C SER A 168 17.84 -24.08 21.97
N ARG A 169 17.14 -23.00 21.63
CA ARG A 169 17.22 -21.68 22.30
C ARG A 169 15.99 -21.31 23.11
N GLY A 170 15.00 -22.18 23.22
CA GLY A 170 13.76 -21.94 23.95
C GLY A 170 12.53 -22.53 23.26
N GLN A 171 11.36 -22.03 23.65
CA GLN A 171 10.10 -22.46 23.02
C GLN A 171 9.95 -21.79 21.64
N GLU A 172 9.68 -22.61 20.65
CA GLU A 172 9.30 -22.20 19.31
C GLU A 172 7.82 -22.45 19.12
N PHE A 173 7.16 -21.58 18.37
CA PHE A 173 5.76 -21.78 18.01
C PHE A 173 5.48 -21.37 16.58
N ASP A 174 4.48 -21.97 16.00
CA ASP A 174 3.90 -21.64 14.70
C ASP A 174 2.38 -21.58 14.81
N VAL A 175 1.78 -20.56 14.20
CA VAL A 175 0.33 -20.39 14.07
C VAL A 175 0.01 -20.20 12.61
N SER A 176 -0.91 -20.99 12.07
CA SER A 176 -1.43 -20.83 10.72
C SER A 176 -2.95 -20.71 10.76
N ILE A 177 -3.49 -19.71 10.05
CA ILE A 177 -4.94 -19.44 9.96
C ILE A 177 -5.28 -19.21 8.49
N ASN A 178 -6.34 -19.86 7.99
CA ASN A 178 -6.72 -19.77 6.58
C ASN A 178 -7.47 -18.48 6.21
N HIS A 179 -8.20 -17.89 7.15
CA HIS A 179 -9.00 -16.70 6.89
C HIS A 179 -9.14 -15.84 8.14
N ILE A 180 -8.97 -14.52 7.98
CA ILE A 180 -9.19 -13.53 9.05
C ILE A 180 -9.89 -12.32 8.44
N ASN A 181 -11.06 -11.98 8.98
CA ASN A 181 -11.71 -10.71 8.71
C ASN A 181 -11.11 -9.64 9.64
N LEU A 182 -10.42 -8.64 9.05
CA LEU A 182 -9.72 -7.60 9.82
C LEU A 182 -10.69 -6.69 10.57
N GLU A 183 -11.90 -6.46 10.07
CA GLU A 183 -12.91 -5.66 10.76
C GLU A 183 -13.31 -6.30 12.07
N LEU A 184 -13.66 -7.59 12.01
CA LEU A 184 -14.04 -8.35 13.20
C LEU A 184 -12.93 -8.35 14.26
N VAL A 185 -11.69 -8.65 13.83
CA VAL A 185 -10.55 -8.73 14.76
C VAL A 185 -10.21 -7.37 15.35
N THR A 186 -10.21 -6.31 14.55
CA THR A 186 -9.89 -4.96 15.05
C THR A 186 -10.98 -4.42 15.97
N ASP A 187 -12.25 -4.64 15.65
CA ASP A 187 -13.37 -4.23 16.50
C ASP A 187 -13.30 -4.92 17.87
N LEU A 188 -12.99 -6.23 17.91
CA LEU A 188 -12.73 -6.96 19.16
C LEU A 188 -11.53 -6.37 19.94
N ILE A 189 -10.42 -6.10 19.25
CA ILE A 189 -9.23 -5.52 19.91
C ILE A 189 -9.53 -4.13 20.47
N TYR A 190 -10.37 -3.34 19.80
CA TYR A 190 -10.75 -1.99 20.28
C TYR A 190 -11.54 -1.98 21.57
N GLU A 191 -12.27 -3.05 21.83
CA GLU A 191 -13.05 -3.26 23.07
C GLU A 191 -12.20 -3.87 24.21
N THR A 192 -10.92 -4.20 23.95
CA THR A 192 -10.05 -4.86 24.93
C THR A 192 -8.88 -4.00 25.34
N ASP A 193 -8.39 -4.17 26.57
CA ASP A 193 -7.13 -3.62 27.06
C ASP A 193 -5.92 -4.52 26.74
N PHE A 194 -6.04 -5.38 25.74
CA PHE A 194 -5.03 -6.39 25.41
C PHE A 194 -3.74 -5.80 24.86
N LEU A 195 -3.83 -4.65 24.17
CA LEU A 195 -2.68 -3.96 23.59
C LEU A 195 -2.26 -2.75 24.43
N PRO A 196 -0.95 -2.43 24.48
CA PRO A 196 -0.50 -1.18 25.04
C PRO A 196 -1.22 0.01 24.40
N THR A 197 -1.60 1.02 25.20
CA THR A 197 -2.40 2.19 24.76
C THR A 197 -1.87 2.82 23.46
N LYS A 198 -0.55 2.99 23.33
CA LYS A 198 0.07 3.57 22.13
C LYS A 198 -0.14 2.70 20.89
N THR A 199 -0.11 1.39 21.02
CA THR A 199 -0.35 0.43 19.93
C THR A 199 -1.82 0.46 19.53
N LEU A 200 -2.71 0.49 20.50
CA LEU A 200 -4.15 0.58 20.29
C LEU A 200 -4.55 1.89 19.58
N GLU A 201 -4.00 3.04 19.99
CA GLU A 201 -4.20 4.32 19.31
C GLU A 201 -3.70 4.29 17.87
N THR A 202 -2.54 3.66 17.63
CA THR A 202 -2.00 3.48 16.28
C THR A 202 -2.95 2.62 15.43
N LEU A 203 -3.39 1.48 15.95
CA LEU A 203 -4.32 0.57 15.26
C LEU A 203 -5.65 1.26 14.95
N LYS A 204 -6.22 2.01 15.90
CA LYS A 204 -7.43 2.82 15.68
C LYS A 204 -7.23 3.88 14.59
N THR A 205 -6.03 4.46 14.50
CA THR A 205 -5.73 5.48 13.49
C THR A 205 -5.59 4.89 12.09
N ILE A 206 -4.87 3.78 11.94
CA ILE A 206 -4.71 3.11 10.64
C ILE A 206 -5.97 2.36 10.21
N ASN A 207 -6.82 1.96 11.18
CA ASN A 207 -8.13 1.35 10.98
C ASN A 207 -8.14 0.29 9.86
N PRO A 208 -7.38 -0.81 10.00
CA PRO A 208 -7.26 -1.81 8.95
C PRO A 208 -8.61 -2.53 8.75
N ARG A 209 -8.96 -2.78 7.49
CA ARG A 209 -10.18 -3.43 7.02
C ARG A 209 -9.84 -4.40 5.90
N GLY A 210 -10.78 -5.28 5.52
CA GLY A 210 -10.60 -6.28 4.48
C GLY A 210 -10.25 -7.65 5.05
N ASN A 211 -9.72 -8.53 4.21
CA ASN A 211 -9.47 -9.91 4.59
C ASN A 211 -8.00 -10.30 4.49
N ILE A 212 -7.58 -11.21 5.34
CA ILE A 212 -6.33 -11.96 5.22
C ILE A 212 -6.74 -13.38 4.84
N SER A 213 -6.42 -13.81 3.63
CA SER A 213 -6.79 -15.12 3.10
C SER A 213 -5.85 -16.25 3.57
N SER A 214 -4.73 -15.91 4.16
CA SER A 214 -3.80 -16.85 4.81
C SER A 214 -2.86 -16.06 5.72
N LEU A 215 -2.78 -16.48 6.97
CA LEU A 215 -1.81 -15.98 7.94
C LEU A 215 -0.94 -17.14 8.41
N SER A 216 0.36 -16.97 8.43
CA SER A 216 1.32 -17.80 9.16
C SER A 216 2.23 -16.91 9.99
N MET A 217 2.36 -17.19 11.27
CA MET A 217 3.22 -16.43 12.16
C MET A 217 3.81 -17.34 13.22
N GLY A 218 5.02 -17.03 13.64
CA GLY A 218 5.67 -17.83 14.65
C GLY A 218 6.99 -17.25 15.11
N GLN A 219 7.60 -17.98 16.05
CA GLN A 219 8.93 -17.70 16.54
C GLN A 219 9.80 -18.95 16.38
N SER A 220 10.91 -18.80 15.67
CA SER A 220 11.92 -19.82 15.47
C SER A 220 13.27 -19.40 16.05
N GLU A 221 14.30 -20.23 15.90
CA GLU A 221 15.68 -19.84 16.23
C GLU A 221 16.18 -18.60 15.49
N GLU A 222 15.62 -18.31 14.31
CA GLU A 222 15.96 -17.16 13.47
C GLU A 222 15.20 -15.89 13.85
N GLY A 223 14.26 -15.95 14.78
CA GLY A 223 13.45 -14.83 15.26
C GLY A 223 11.96 -14.94 14.95
N LEU A 224 11.27 -13.83 15.12
CA LEU A 224 9.84 -13.72 14.81
C LEU A 224 9.63 -13.62 13.29
N TYR A 225 8.64 -14.32 12.77
CA TYR A 225 8.20 -14.19 11.39
C TYR A 225 6.68 -14.06 11.30
N VAL A 226 6.23 -13.34 10.26
CA VAL A 226 4.82 -13.20 9.90
C VAL A 226 4.74 -13.24 8.37
N PHE A 227 3.85 -14.06 7.85
CA PHE A 227 3.44 -14.07 6.46
C PHE A 227 1.92 -13.92 6.38
N ALA A 228 1.43 -13.02 5.55
CA ALA A 228 0.00 -12.81 5.38
C ALA A 228 -0.35 -12.47 3.93
N ASN A 229 -1.33 -13.16 3.35
CA ASN A 229 -1.93 -12.79 2.08
C ASN A 229 -3.06 -11.79 2.31
N LEU A 230 -3.00 -10.66 1.65
CA LEU A 230 -3.95 -9.56 1.73
C LEU A 230 -4.97 -9.65 0.60
N ASP A 231 -6.24 -9.50 0.95
CA ASP A 231 -7.35 -9.56 0.01
C ASP A 231 -8.32 -8.39 0.27
N GLY A 232 -8.36 -7.44 -0.66
CA GLY A 232 -9.17 -6.23 -0.56
C GLY A 232 -8.86 -5.39 0.68
N CYS A 233 -7.60 -5.30 1.08
CA CYS A 233 -7.24 -4.62 2.32
C CYS A 233 -7.26 -3.10 2.18
N TYR A 234 -7.69 -2.46 3.29
CA TYR A 234 -7.75 -1.02 3.47
C TYR A 234 -6.99 -0.60 4.72
N ILE A 235 -6.21 0.47 4.61
CA ILE A 235 -5.62 1.18 5.75
C ILE A 235 -5.70 2.69 5.54
N GLN A 236 -5.93 3.44 6.63
CA GLN A 236 -5.82 4.90 6.59
C GLN A 236 -4.35 5.35 6.62
N PRO A 237 -4.04 6.51 6.02
CA PRO A 237 -2.67 7.04 6.06
C PRO A 237 -2.26 7.42 7.48
N PHE A 238 -1.02 7.08 7.84
CA PHE A 238 -0.50 7.33 9.19
C PHE A 238 0.97 7.77 9.16
N LYS A 239 1.30 8.90 9.78
CA LYS A 239 2.67 9.46 9.92
C LYS A 239 3.51 9.47 8.64
N GLY A 240 2.86 9.67 7.49
CA GLY A 240 3.50 9.68 6.17
C GLY A 240 3.54 8.34 5.46
N VAL A 241 3.08 7.27 6.10
CA VAL A 241 2.76 6.00 5.43
C VAL A 241 1.51 6.25 4.58
N PRO A 242 1.51 5.82 3.30
CA PRO A 242 0.34 5.95 2.45
C PRO A 242 -0.88 5.21 2.99
N GLY A 243 -2.07 5.76 2.75
CA GLY A 243 -3.32 5.01 2.88
C GLY A 243 -3.59 4.22 1.60
N VAL A 244 -4.19 3.06 1.73
CA VAL A 244 -4.58 2.22 0.59
C VAL A 244 -6.00 1.73 0.75
N LYS A 245 -6.68 1.46 -0.38
CA LYS A 245 -8.00 0.84 -0.44
C LYS A 245 -7.98 -0.27 -1.48
N GLU A 246 -8.63 -1.39 -1.13
CA GLU A 246 -8.80 -2.56 -2.00
C GLU A 246 -7.46 -3.14 -2.50
N ILE A 247 -6.40 -3.13 -1.65
CA ILE A 247 -5.09 -3.63 -2.05
C ILE A 247 -5.00 -5.16 -1.90
N HIS A 248 -4.44 -5.81 -2.93
CA HIS A 248 -4.13 -7.23 -2.95
C HIS A 248 -2.62 -7.46 -3.00
N GLY A 249 -2.16 -8.56 -2.39
CA GLY A 249 -0.75 -8.90 -2.33
C GLY A 249 -0.40 -9.73 -1.11
N TYR A 250 0.85 -9.68 -0.68
CA TYR A 250 1.26 -10.35 0.57
C TYR A 250 2.31 -9.55 1.33
N ILE A 251 2.35 -9.79 2.64
CA ILE A 251 3.36 -9.25 3.54
C ILE A 251 4.18 -10.40 4.09
N GLU A 252 5.49 -10.22 4.13
CA GLU A 252 6.43 -11.07 4.83
C GLU A 252 7.27 -10.21 5.78
N LEU A 253 7.27 -10.57 7.06
CA LEU A 253 8.12 -9.95 8.09
C LEU A 253 9.00 -11.02 8.69
N LYS A 254 10.30 -10.76 8.80
CA LYS A 254 11.24 -11.66 9.43
C LYS A 254 12.22 -10.85 10.27
N ASP A 255 12.11 -10.99 11.59
CA ASP A 255 12.84 -10.22 12.59
C ASP A 255 12.72 -8.70 12.34
N LYS A 256 13.69 -8.09 11.70
CA LYS A 256 13.74 -6.64 11.41
C LYS A 256 13.66 -6.29 9.93
N ASN A 257 13.46 -7.28 9.09
CA ASN A 257 13.24 -7.10 7.65
C ASN A 257 11.78 -7.35 7.29
N GLY A 258 11.32 -6.67 6.29
CA GLY A 258 9.99 -6.88 5.76
C GLY A 258 9.95 -6.74 4.26
N LEU A 259 8.98 -7.39 3.68
CA LEU A 259 8.61 -7.32 2.28
C LEU A 259 7.10 -7.11 2.18
N PHE A 260 6.69 -6.15 1.40
CA PHE A 260 5.33 -6.05 0.91
C PHE A 260 5.34 -6.24 -0.60
N HIS A 261 4.75 -7.31 -1.07
CA HIS A 261 4.56 -7.58 -2.49
C HIS A 261 3.15 -7.20 -2.91
N ILE A 262 3.06 -6.34 -3.89
CA ILE A 262 1.80 -5.93 -4.53
C ILE A 262 1.59 -6.86 -5.71
N GLU A 263 0.43 -7.49 -5.78
CA GLU A 263 -0.03 -8.26 -6.94
C GLU A 263 -1.54 -8.03 -7.08
N ASP A 264 -1.87 -6.89 -7.65
CA ASP A 264 -3.23 -6.39 -7.75
C ASP A 264 -3.67 -6.36 -9.21
N ASN A 265 -4.75 -7.07 -9.53
CA ASN A 265 -5.35 -7.16 -10.86
C ASN A 265 -6.78 -6.58 -10.91
N ASP A 266 -7.35 -6.25 -9.76
CA ASP A 266 -8.75 -5.85 -9.60
C ASP A 266 -8.91 -4.34 -9.46
N GLY A 267 -7.81 -3.66 -9.18
CA GLY A 267 -7.72 -2.22 -9.03
C GLY A 267 -7.78 -1.77 -7.58
N PHE A 268 -6.97 -0.77 -7.25
CA PHE A 268 -6.84 -0.22 -5.91
C PHE A 268 -6.62 1.29 -5.95
N GLU A 269 -6.74 1.92 -4.80
CA GLU A 269 -6.48 3.34 -4.63
C GLU A 269 -5.40 3.57 -3.56
N ILE A 270 -4.50 4.55 -3.80
CA ILE A 270 -3.44 4.92 -2.84
C ILE A 270 -3.45 6.43 -2.57
N LEU A 271 -3.33 6.81 -1.29
CA LEU A 271 -3.22 8.20 -0.86
C LEU A 271 -1.84 8.46 -0.24
N PHE A 272 -1.09 9.37 -0.83
CA PHE A 272 0.14 9.92 -0.25
C PHE A 272 -0.17 11.24 0.46
N PRO A 273 -0.43 11.25 1.77
CA PRO A 273 -1.03 12.39 2.47
C PRO A 273 -0.14 13.64 2.50
N LYS A 274 1.18 13.49 2.31
CA LYS A 274 2.14 14.60 2.23
C LYS A 274 2.21 15.25 0.86
N SER A 275 1.60 14.65 -0.18
CA SER A 275 1.73 15.11 -1.56
C SER A 275 0.40 15.26 -2.30
N TYR A 276 -0.60 14.47 -1.95
CA TYR A 276 -1.91 14.44 -2.60
C TYR A 276 -3.03 14.58 -1.58
N ARG A 277 -4.14 15.20 -1.97
CA ARG A 277 -5.34 15.35 -1.13
C ARG A 277 -6.33 14.22 -1.37
N ASP A 278 -6.34 13.67 -2.57
CA ASP A 278 -7.26 12.65 -3.02
C ASP A 278 -6.48 11.37 -3.33
N TYR A 279 -7.18 10.24 -3.31
CA TYR A 279 -6.63 8.95 -3.69
C TYR A 279 -6.30 8.92 -5.19
N LEU A 280 -5.20 8.28 -5.52
CA LEU A 280 -4.80 7.97 -6.89
C LEU A 280 -5.26 6.53 -7.21
N ALA A 281 -6.03 6.38 -8.27
CA ALA A 281 -6.56 5.09 -8.71
C ALA A 281 -5.60 4.38 -9.68
N PHE A 282 -5.43 3.09 -9.49
CA PHE A 282 -4.68 2.18 -10.35
C PHE A 282 -5.58 1.02 -10.75
N LYS A 283 -5.47 0.54 -12.00
CA LYS A 283 -6.20 -0.64 -12.48
C LYS A 283 -5.50 -1.94 -12.12
N GLN A 284 -4.18 -1.90 -12.14
CA GLN A 284 -3.34 -3.05 -11.80
C GLN A 284 -2.00 -2.54 -11.28
N ALA A 285 -1.36 -3.30 -10.39
CA ALA A 285 0.04 -3.11 -10.05
C ALA A 285 0.71 -4.41 -9.64
N LYS A 286 2.03 -4.49 -9.90
CA LYS A 286 2.90 -5.58 -9.48
C LYS A 286 4.29 -5.07 -9.15
N GLY A 287 4.81 -5.51 -7.99
CA GLY A 287 6.17 -5.17 -7.54
C GLY A 287 6.33 -5.34 -6.05
N SER A 288 7.54 -5.13 -5.55
CA SER A 288 7.89 -5.38 -4.16
C SER A 288 8.47 -4.13 -3.49
N ILE A 289 8.14 -3.97 -2.20
CA ILE A 289 8.65 -2.93 -1.32
C ILE A 289 9.31 -3.62 -0.14
N TYR A 290 10.58 -3.31 0.10
CA TYR A 290 11.40 -3.88 1.13
C TYR A 290 11.60 -2.90 2.28
N PHE A 291 11.60 -3.41 3.50
CA PHE A 291 11.80 -2.67 4.74
C PHE A 291 12.97 -3.26 5.52
N ASP A 292 13.85 -2.41 5.99
CA ASP A 292 14.94 -2.79 6.91
C ASP A 292 15.02 -1.74 8.03
N TRP A 293 14.86 -2.20 9.29
CA TRP A 293 14.97 -1.34 10.48
C TRP A 293 16.03 -1.84 11.49
N GLN A 294 16.99 -2.61 10.99
CA GLN A 294 18.00 -3.26 11.84
C GLN A 294 19.16 -2.37 12.20
N SER A 295 19.73 -1.72 11.21
CA SER A 295 21.06 -1.18 11.30
C SER A 295 21.05 0.31 11.63
N GLN A 296 21.95 0.72 12.55
CA GLN A 296 22.30 2.13 12.79
C GLN A 296 21.14 3.06 13.15
N ASN A 297 20.06 2.53 13.75
CA ASN A 297 18.89 3.33 14.14
C ASN A 297 18.23 4.06 12.93
N GLN A 298 18.21 3.41 11.80
CA GLN A 298 17.63 3.89 10.55
C GLN A 298 16.53 2.94 10.06
N LEU A 299 15.49 3.51 9.47
CA LEU A 299 14.51 2.80 8.65
C LEU A 299 14.91 3.00 7.18
N ILE A 300 15.16 1.92 6.48
CA ILE A 300 15.38 1.90 5.04
C ILE A 300 14.18 1.26 4.38
N VAL A 301 13.56 1.96 3.45
CA VAL A 301 12.47 1.44 2.61
C VAL A 301 12.87 1.62 1.16
N HIS A 302 12.83 0.55 0.37
CA HIS A 302 13.09 0.66 -1.06
C HIS A 302 12.19 -0.29 -1.84
N SER A 303 11.97 0.01 -3.10
CA SER A 303 11.23 -0.87 -3.99
C SER A 303 12.14 -1.46 -5.08
N ASP A 304 11.76 -2.61 -5.59
CA ASP A 304 12.13 -2.99 -6.95
C ASP A 304 11.32 -2.16 -7.97
N SER A 305 11.30 -2.59 -9.21
CA SER A 305 10.49 -1.93 -10.24
C SER A 305 9.03 -2.29 -10.07
N ILE A 306 8.23 -1.35 -9.57
CA ILE A 306 6.77 -1.50 -9.45
C ILE A 306 6.16 -1.08 -10.79
N HIS A 307 5.52 -2.02 -11.47
CA HIS A 307 4.78 -1.81 -12.70
C HIS A 307 3.32 -1.56 -12.38
N SER A 308 2.71 -0.57 -13.01
CA SER A 308 1.30 -0.28 -12.80
C SER A 308 0.60 0.14 -14.09
N GLN A 309 -0.68 -0.20 -14.17
CA GLN A 309 -1.59 0.26 -15.20
C GLN A 309 -2.52 1.32 -14.63
N LEU A 310 -2.52 2.49 -15.28
CA LEU A 310 -3.41 3.58 -14.99
C LEU A 310 -4.70 3.47 -15.84
N GLU A 311 -5.62 4.41 -15.68
CA GLU A 311 -6.80 4.49 -16.56
C GLU A 311 -6.39 4.61 -18.03
N PHE A 312 -5.34 5.39 -18.31
CA PHE A 312 -4.71 5.53 -19.62
C PHE A 312 -3.20 5.42 -19.46
N GLY A 313 -2.59 4.42 -20.12
CA GLY A 313 -1.16 4.20 -20.13
C GLY A 313 -0.65 3.29 -19.02
N HIS A 314 0.65 3.12 -19.04
CA HIS A 314 1.40 2.28 -18.09
C HIS A 314 2.43 3.11 -17.37
N SER A 315 2.71 2.75 -16.13
CA SER A 315 3.81 3.37 -15.39
C SER A 315 4.68 2.33 -14.69
N GLN A 316 5.91 2.76 -14.42
CA GLN A 316 6.91 2.01 -13.70
C GLN A 316 7.58 2.95 -12.72
N LEU A 317 7.74 2.52 -11.48
CA LEU A 317 8.37 3.35 -10.46
C LEU A 317 9.35 2.54 -9.62
N GLN A 318 10.38 3.24 -9.16
CA GLN A 318 11.30 2.79 -8.12
C GLN A 318 11.51 3.91 -7.12
N PHE A 319 11.65 3.58 -5.84
CA PHE A 319 11.95 4.56 -4.82
C PHE A 319 12.86 3.99 -3.72
N SER A 320 13.52 4.89 -3.00
CA SER A 320 14.19 4.58 -1.75
C SER A 320 14.00 5.70 -0.73
N ILE A 321 13.85 5.33 0.52
CA ILE A 321 13.71 6.23 1.67
C ILE A 321 14.67 5.75 2.75
N GLU A 322 15.54 6.63 3.24
CA GLU A 322 16.37 6.40 4.42
C GLU A 322 15.98 7.42 5.49
N GLN A 323 15.37 6.96 6.58
CA GLN A 323 14.89 7.80 7.66
C GLN A 323 15.58 7.45 8.97
N PRO A 324 16.29 8.38 9.64
CA PRO A 324 16.76 8.18 11.01
C PRO A 324 15.59 7.98 11.98
N ILE A 325 15.65 6.93 12.80
CA ILE A 325 14.59 6.62 13.79
C ILE A 325 14.80 7.46 15.07
N SER A 326 16.05 7.78 15.42
CA SER A 326 16.41 8.48 16.64
C SER A 326 16.08 9.97 16.65
N ASP A 327 15.94 10.59 15.49
CA ASP A 327 15.66 12.02 15.37
C ASP A 327 14.71 12.30 14.20
N GLU A 328 13.41 12.41 14.50
CA GLU A 328 12.36 12.72 13.52
C GLU A 328 12.52 14.11 12.85
N LYS A 329 13.41 14.96 13.37
CA LYS A 329 13.70 16.29 12.81
C LYS A 329 14.67 16.22 11.64
N ILE A 330 15.42 15.13 11.49
CA ILE A 330 16.30 14.93 10.34
C ILE A 330 15.45 14.52 9.15
N ALA A 331 15.54 15.30 8.06
CA ALA A 331 14.84 14.98 6.83
C ALA A 331 15.32 13.63 6.25
N ALA A 332 14.38 12.81 5.79
CA ALA A 332 14.69 11.58 5.08
C ALA A 332 15.48 11.85 3.79
N ASP A 333 16.42 10.98 3.44
CA ASP A 333 16.93 10.90 2.06
C ASP A 333 15.91 10.12 1.24
N PHE A 334 15.33 10.79 0.24
CA PHE A 334 14.28 10.25 -0.61
C PHE A 334 14.70 10.31 -2.08
N ASN A 335 14.64 9.18 -2.76
CA ASN A 335 14.88 9.06 -4.18
C ASN A 335 13.65 8.46 -4.85
N LEU A 336 13.27 8.99 -6.01
CA LEU A 336 12.13 8.53 -6.79
C LEU A 336 12.47 8.57 -8.27
N LEU A 337 12.25 7.47 -8.95
CA LEU A 337 12.31 7.35 -10.40
C LEU A 337 10.95 6.86 -10.90
N ILE A 338 10.34 7.60 -11.82
CA ILE A 338 9.10 7.21 -12.48
C ILE A 338 9.33 7.27 -14.00
N GLY A 339 8.95 6.20 -14.68
CA GLY A 339 8.73 6.15 -16.11
C GLY A 339 7.26 5.90 -16.40
N ALA A 340 6.72 6.50 -17.46
CA ALA A 340 5.38 6.18 -17.91
C ALA A 340 5.25 6.37 -19.43
N GLU A 341 4.27 5.69 -20.02
CA GLU A 341 4.04 5.68 -21.45
C GLU A 341 2.55 5.83 -21.76
N ASN A 342 2.26 6.52 -22.89
CA ASN A 342 0.91 6.67 -23.42
C ASN A 342 -0.08 7.33 -22.45
N LEU A 343 0.36 8.39 -21.75
CA LEU A 343 -0.48 9.13 -20.81
C LEU A 343 -1.29 10.22 -21.53
N ASP A 344 -2.58 10.31 -21.21
CA ASP A 344 -3.43 11.41 -21.66
C ASP A 344 -3.08 12.71 -20.91
N LEU A 345 -2.68 13.74 -21.64
CA LEU A 345 -2.32 15.04 -21.09
C LEU A 345 -3.50 15.76 -20.41
N SER A 346 -4.74 15.48 -20.82
CA SER A 346 -5.94 16.09 -20.19
C SER A 346 -6.08 15.71 -18.72
N LEU A 347 -5.55 14.54 -18.32
CA LEU A 347 -5.58 14.01 -16.96
C LEU A 347 -4.41 14.48 -16.10
N THR A 348 -3.41 15.16 -16.66
CA THR A 348 -2.20 15.60 -15.94
C THR A 348 -2.52 16.35 -14.65
N LYS A 349 -3.60 17.15 -14.65
CA LYS A 349 -4.04 17.93 -13.48
C LYS A 349 -4.34 17.06 -12.25
N ASN A 350 -4.76 15.80 -12.44
CA ASN A 350 -5.13 14.86 -11.37
C ASN A 350 -3.88 14.30 -10.65
N TYR A 351 -2.74 14.29 -11.35
CA TYR A 351 -1.48 13.73 -10.85
C TYR A 351 -0.48 14.80 -10.35
N LEU A 352 -0.89 16.08 -10.30
CA LEU A 352 -0.02 17.15 -9.80
C LEU A 352 -0.06 17.20 -8.27
N PRO A 353 1.08 16.99 -7.59
CA PRO A 353 1.12 17.07 -6.14
C PRO A 353 0.86 18.51 -5.65
N PHE A 354 0.13 18.66 -4.54
CA PHE A 354 -0.14 19.99 -3.95
C PHE A 354 1.12 20.68 -3.40
N THR A 355 2.19 19.91 -3.19
CA THR A 355 3.52 20.41 -2.80
C THR A 355 4.27 21.12 -3.94
N MET A 356 3.78 20.98 -5.18
CA MET A 356 4.31 21.71 -6.33
C MET A 356 4.14 23.24 -6.13
N PRO A 357 5.15 24.07 -6.50
CA PRO A 357 5.00 25.51 -6.40
C PRO A 357 3.73 26.01 -7.08
N VAL A 358 2.99 26.88 -6.41
CA VAL A 358 1.65 27.34 -6.86
C VAL A 358 1.69 27.93 -8.28
N ARG A 359 2.78 28.68 -8.62
CA ARG A 359 2.95 29.26 -9.95
C ARG A 359 3.06 28.17 -11.03
N SER A 360 3.86 27.13 -10.77
CA SER A 360 4.06 26.00 -11.69
C SER A 360 2.80 25.18 -11.85
N SER A 361 2.12 24.86 -10.75
CA SER A 361 0.86 24.12 -10.77
C SER A 361 -0.24 24.85 -11.55
N LYS A 362 -0.39 26.17 -11.32
CA LYS A 362 -1.35 27.00 -12.07
C LYS A 362 -0.98 27.06 -13.56
N TRP A 363 0.31 27.15 -13.87
CA TRP A 363 0.77 27.18 -15.27
C TRP A 363 0.43 25.88 -15.98
N VAL A 364 0.78 24.69 -15.42
CA VAL A 364 0.49 23.39 -16.03
C VAL A 364 -1.02 23.23 -16.26
N LYS A 365 -1.85 23.53 -15.25
CA LYS A 365 -3.34 23.43 -15.35
C LYS A 365 -3.94 24.30 -16.46
N ASN A 366 -3.33 25.46 -16.73
CA ASN A 366 -3.84 26.41 -17.71
C ASN A 366 -3.22 26.21 -19.10
N ALA A 367 -1.94 25.83 -19.17
CA ALA A 367 -1.18 25.71 -20.40
C ALA A 367 -1.49 24.41 -21.15
N VAL A 368 -1.52 23.27 -20.43
CA VAL A 368 -1.72 21.95 -21.05
C VAL A 368 -3.22 21.65 -21.15
N LYS A 369 -3.69 21.36 -22.36
CA LYS A 369 -5.12 21.14 -22.62
C LYS A 369 -5.42 19.70 -22.98
N GLU A 370 -4.81 19.18 -24.00
CA GLU A 370 -5.04 17.86 -24.57
C GLU A 370 -3.78 17.37 -25.28
N GLY A 371 -3.76 16.11 -25.67
CA GLY A 371 -2.67 15.43 -26.34
C GLY A 371 -2.21 14.19 -25.60
N ASN A 372 -1.14 13.59 -26.05
CA ASN A 372 -0.57 12.38 -25.48
C ASN A 372 0.90 12.61 -25.05
N LEU A 373 1.27 12.02 -23.91
CA LEU A 373 2.67 11.81 -23.54
C LEU A 373 3.07 10.40 -23.99
N LYS A 374 3.85 10.31 -25.07
CA LYS A 374 4.44 9.03 -25.51
C LYS A 374 5.32 8.46 -24.40
N GLN A 375 6.17 9.32 -23.84
CA GLN A 375 7.07 8.98 -22.75
C GLN A 375 7.11 10.10 -21.72
N PHE A 376 7.09 9.68 -20.48
CA PHE A 376 7.28 10.50 -19.30
C PHE A 376 8.42 9.92 -18.46
N GLY A 377 9.34 10.74 -18.01
CA GLY A 377 10.40 10.37 -17.08
C GLY A 377 10.53 11.39 -15.96
N LEU A 378 10.53 10.95 -14.71
CA LEU A 378 10.78 11.78 -13.53
C LEU A 378 11.89 11.16 -12.69
N LEU A 379 12.93 11.91 -12.42
CA LEU A 379 13.92 11.64 -11.38
C LEU A 379 13.80 12.74 -10.32
N PHE A 380 13.48 12.34 -9.10
CA PHE A 380 13.43 13.25 -7.96
C PHE A 380 14.30 12.73 -6.82
N ARG A 381 15.11 13.60 -6.26
CA ARG A 381 15.87 13.34 -5.04
C ARG A 381 15.70 14.49 -4.07
N SER A 382 15.52 14.17 -2.78
CA SER A 382 15.48 15.15 -1.69
C SER A 382 16.10 14.53 -0.45
N GLY A 383 16.96 15.26 0.24
CA GLY A 383 17.60 14.76 1.45
C GLY A 383 18.33 15.88 2.20
N PRO A 384 18.94 15.56 3.34
CA PRO A 384 19.75 16.53 4.08
C PRO A 384 20.94 16.98 3.25
N PRO A 385 21.39 18.24 3.42
CA PRO A 385 22.58 18.74 2.72
C PRO A 385 23.81 17.89 3.07
N ARG A 386 24.45 17.29 2.06
CA ARG A 386 25.71 16.56 2.22
C ARG A 386 26.81 17.30 1.44
N ASN A 387 27.86 17.74 2.12
CA ASN A 387 29.10 18.28 1.51
C ASN A 387 28.89 19.28 0.36
N ASN A 388 28.15 20.36 0.57
CA ASN A 388 27.84 21.38 -0.45
C ASN A 388 27.10 20.88 -1.69
N SER A 389 26.58 19.67 -1.71
CA SER A 389 25.72 19.17 -2.79
C SER A 389 24.29 19.70 -2.64
N LEU A 390 23.60 19.88 -3.77
CA LEU A 390 22.19 20.25 -3.77
C LEU A 390 21.39 19.22 -2.98
N SER A 391 20.65 19.69 -1.97
CA SER A 391 19.74 18.82 -1.18
C SER A 391 18.53 18.32 -1.99
N ARG A 392 18.34 18.84 -3.19
CA ARG A 392 17.23 18.50 -4.07
C ARG A 392 17.65 18.45 -5.53
N THR A 393 17.28 17.38 -6.22
CA THR A 393 17.43 17.23 -7.67
C THR A 393 16.08 16.91 -8.27
N LEU A 394 15.73 17.57 -9.37
CA LEU A 394 14.55 17.28 -10.18
C LEU A 394 14.97 17.23 -11.64
N LYS A 395 14.74 16.09 -12.29
CA LYS A 395 14.83 15.94 -13.74
C LYS A 395 13.51 15.43 -14.27
N LEU A 396 13.06 16.01 -15.37
CA LEU A 396 11.80 15.67 -16.00
C LEU A 396 12.02 15.56 -17.50
N LEU A 397 11.54 14.48 -18.11
CA LEU A 397 11.51 14.23 -19.54
C LEU A 397 10.06 14.08 -19.96
N LEU A 398 9.65 14.80 -21.01
CA LEU A 398 8.33 14.74 -21.62
C LEU A 398 8.50 14.59 -23.12
N ASP A 399 8.04 13.48 -23.70
CA ASP A 399 7.91 13.31 -25.15
C ASP A 399 6.42 13.40 -25.50
N THR A 400 6.04 14.48 -26.19
CA THR A 400 4.63 14.80 -26.46
C THR A 400 4.26 14.47 -27.90
N GLU A 401 3.01 14.06 -28.09
CA GLU A 401 2.41 13.82 -29.38
C GLU A 401 1.03 14.50 -29.45
N ASN A 402 0.82 15.23 -30.53
CA ASN A 402 -0.45 15.92 -30.81
C ASN A 402 -0.93 16.79 -29.64
N ALA A 403 -0.01 17.44 -28.94
CA ALA A 403 -0.34 18.21 -27.74
C ALA A 403 -0.86 19.60 -28.10
N SER A 404 -1.83 20.07 -27.30
CA SER A 404 -2.34 21.45 -27.34
C SER A 404 -1.83 22.21 -26.12
N VAL A 405 -0.97 23.22 -26.35
CA VAL A 405 -0.29 23.95 -25.27
C VAL A 405 -0.40 25.46 -25.45
N LYS A 406 -1.01 26.14 -24.47
CA LYS A 406 -1.01 27.61 -24.39
C LYS A 406 0.01 28.09 -23.36
N PHE A 407 1.26 28.19 -23.77
CA PHE A 407 2.38 28.51 -22.89
C PHE A 407 2.31 29.91 -22.26
N ASN A 408 1.66 30.87 -22.92
CA ASN A 408 1.42 32.23 -22.44
C ASN A 408 0.04 32.71 -22.89
N PRO A 409 -0.77 33.33 -21.99
CA PRO A 409 -2.11 33.83 -22.32
C PRO A 409 -2.16 34.79 -23.50
N ASN A 410 -1.09 35.57 -23.70
CA ASN A 410 -0.98 36.63 -24.72
C ASN A 410 -0.42 36.16 -26.07
N TRP A 411 -0.12 34.87 -26.20
CA TRP A 411 0.33 34.28 -27.45
C TRP A 411 -0.72 33.27 -27.97
N PRO A 412 -0.80 33.01 -29.28
CA PRO A 412 -1.61 31.91 -29.80
C PRO A 412 -1.24 30.58 -29.15
N GLN A 413 -2.15 29.63 -29.19
CA GLN A 413 -1.95 28.26 -28.69
C GLN A 413 -1.15 27.47 -29.72
N PHE A 414 -0.21 26.63 -29.26
CA PHE A 414 0.33 25.56 -30.06
C PHE A 414 -0.66 24.42 -30.13
N ASN A 415 -0.90 23.90 -31.31
CA ASN A 415 -1.71 22.72 -31.60
C ASN A 415 -0.86 21.67 -32.30
N GLN A 416 -1.26 20.40 -32.18
CA GLN A 416 -0.58 19.25 -32.78
C GLN A 416 0.95 19.30 -32.53
N LEU A 417 1.33 19.61 -31.29
CA LEU A 417 2.72 19.75 -30.89
C LEU A 417 3.33 18.37 -30.62
N ASP A 418 4.35 18.04 -31.43
CA ASP A 418 5.22 16.90 -31.22
C ASP A 418 6.60 17.42 -30.81
N GLY A 419 7.07 17.00 -29.63
CA GLY A 419 8.33 17.52 -29.12
C GLY A 419 8.81 16.86 -27.85
N LEU A 420 10.11 17.00 -27.65
CA LEU A 420 10.83 16.50 -26.47
C LEU A 420 11.20 17.66 -25.56
N PHE A 421 10.85 17.56 -24.29
CA PHE A 421 11.14 18.55 -23.25
C PHE A 421 11.96 17.90 -22.14
N LEU A 422 13.05 18.52 -21.77
CA LEU A 422 13.94 18.10 -20.68
C LEU A 422 14.12 19.23 -19.68
N LEU A 423 13.74 18.99 -18.44
CA LEU A 423 14.05 19.84 -17.29
C LEU A 423 15.15 19.19 -16.45
N ASP A 424 16.24 19.89 -16.16
CA ASP A 424 17.33 19.40 -15.32
C ASP A 424 17.79 20.47 -14.34
N GLY A 425 17.38 20.35 -13.08
CA GLY A 425 17.78 21.27 -12.01
C GLY A 425 17.42 22.75 -12.28
N GLY A 426 16.32 22.99 -13.02
CA GLY A 426 15.87 24.32 -13.43
C GLY A 426 16.36 24.78 -14.81
N ASN A 427 17.26 24.03 -15.48
CA ASN A 427 17.56 24.23 -16.90
C ASN A 427 16.44 23.57 -17.72
N LEU A 428 15.98 24.25 -18.76
CA LEU A 428 15.04 23.69 -19.73
C LEU A 428 15.72 23.57 -21.09
N SER A 429 15.56 22.43 -21.73
CA SER A 429 15.83 22.22 -23.16
C SER A 429 14.59 21.60 -23.78
N ALA A 430 14.10 22.19 -24.86
CA ALA A 430 13.00 21.65 -25.62
C ALA A 430 13.33 21.60 -27.11
N GLN A 431 12.93 20.53 -27.76
CA GLN A 431 13.00 20.34 -29.20
C GLN A 431 11.61 20.07 -29.74
N ILE A 432 11.05 21.00 -30.48
CA ILE A 432 9.76 20.87 -31.16
C ILE A 432 10.05 20.38 -32.58
N ASN A 433 9.58 19.19 -32.90
CA ASN A 433 9.74 18.58 -34.21
C ASN A 433 8.71 19.15 -35.19
N SER A 434 7.45 19.24 -34.76
CA SER A 434 6.34 19.82 -35.48
C SER A 434 5.30 20.40 -34.53
N ALA A 435 4.65 21.47 -34.97
CA ALA A 435 3.48 22.07 -34.30
C ALA A 435 2.78 23.03 -35.25
N TYR A 436 1.61 23.52 -34.83
CA TYR A 436 0.97 24.68 -35.44
C TYR A 436 0.81 25.81 -34.43
N LEU A 437 1.21 27.01 -34.80
CA LEU A 437 0.93 28.23 -34.04
C LEU A 437 -0.08 29.05 -34.84
N GLY A 438 -1.34 29.03 -34.45
CA GLY A 438 -2.43 29.46 -35.33
C GLY A 438 -2.48 28.54 -36.54
N GLN A 439 -2.28 29.12 -37.75
CA GLN A 439 -2.19 28.38 -39.02
C GLN A 439 -0.75 28.18 -39.52
N ALA A 440 0.25 28.75 -38.82
CA ALA A 440 1.65 28.61 -39.21
C ALA A 440 2.22 27.26 -38.75
N ALA A 441 2.82 26.51 -39.68
CA ALA A 441 3.55 25.30 -39.40
C ALA A 441 4.89 25.68 -38.73
N VAL A 442 5.10 25.11 -37.53
CA VAL A 442 6.34 25.29 -36.74
C VAL A 442 7.17 24.03 -36.87
N SER A 443 8.44 24.16 -37.15
CA SER A 443 9.37 23.04 -37.28
C SER A 443 10.77 23.40 -36.79
N GLN A 444 11.59 22.37 -36.52
CA GLN A 444 12.98 22.51 -36.14
C GLN A 444 13.23 23.59 -35.05
N THR A 445 12.30 23.65 -34.09
CA THR A 445 12.34 24.66 -33.05
C THR A 445 13.05 24.14 -31.80
N ARG A 446 14.03 24.92 -31.33
CA ARG A 446 14.78 24.66 -30.09
C ARG A 446 14.52 25.77 -29.10
N ILE A 447 14.25 25.39 -27.84
CA ILE A 447 14.06 26.33 -26.74
C ILE A 447 15.03 25.95 -25.63
N GLU A 448 15.82 26.92 -25.16
CA GLU A 448 16.79 26.72 -24.10
C GLU A 448 16.63 27.77 -23.00
N TYR A 449 16.75 27.33 -21.75
CA TYR A 449 16.86 28.20 -20.59
C TYR A 449 17.85 27.62 -19.60
N SER A 450 18.76 28.42 -19.07
CA SER A 450 19.76 27.95 -18.11
C SER A 450 19.82 28.80 -16.85
N VAL A 451 19.72 28.12 -15.70
CA VAL A 451 19.95 28.72 -14.37
C VAL A 451 21.40 28.76 -13.96
N LYS A 452 22.31 28.16 -14.76
CA LYS A 452 23.77 28.16 -14.51
C LYS A 452 24.39 29.53 -14.75
N SER A 453 23.75 30.36 -15.58
CA SER A 453 24.18 31.75 -15.81
C SER A 453 23.83 32.62 -14.60
N PRO A 454 24.61 33.71 -14.34
CA PRO A 454 24.22 34.73 -13.37
C PRO A 454 22.80 35.22 -13.61
N VAL A 455 22.06 35.56 -12.53
CA VAL A 455 20.60 35.85 -12.59
C VAL A 455 20.31 36.96 -13.63
N GLU A 456 21.16 37.97 -13.70
CA GLU A 456 21.04 39.14 -14.60
C GLU A 456 21.23 38.79 -16.09
N GLN A 457 21.88 37.64 -16.35
CA GLN A 457 22.18 37.16 -17.71
C GLN A 457 21.25 36.05 -18.16
N ARG A 458 20.33 35.60 -17.29
CA ARG A 458 19.39 34.52 -17.61
C ARG A 458 18.39 34.95 -18.66
N LYS A 459 18.32 34.18 -19.72
CA LYS A 459 17.42 34.42 -20.85
C LYS A 459 16.88 33.10 -21.42
N TRP A 460 15.73 33.17 -22.01
CA TRP A 460 15.23 32.15 -22.91
C TRP A 460 15.81 32.37 -24.28
N ILE A 461 16.30 31.32 -24.91
CA ILE A 461 16.77 31.32 -26.28
C ILE A 461 15.82 30.43 -27.07
N ILE A 462 15.24 30.99 -28.12
CA ILE A 462 14.30 30.30 -29.00
C ILE A 462 14.79 30.42 -30.42
N ASP A 463 15.14 29.30 -31.03
CA ASP A 463 15.50 29.18 -32.44
C ASP A 463 14.46 28.32 -33.13
N GLY A 464 13.89 28.76 -34.25
CA GLY A 464 12.82 28.00 -34.89
C GLY A 464 12.55 28.43 -36.31
N ARG A 465 11.67 27.64 -36.94
CA ARG A 465 11.19 27.89 -38.31
C ARG A 465 9.66 27.90 -38.31
N LEU A 466 9.11 28.91 -38.99
CA LEU A 466 7.68 29.05 -39.25
C LEU A 466 7.43 29.15 -40.74
N ASP A 467 6.52 28.31 -41.25
CA ASP A 467 6.09 28.33 -42.66
C ASP A 467 4.58 28.56 -42.67
N ALA A 468 4.12 29.63 -43.35
CA ALA A 468 2.72 30.01 -43.41
C ALA A 468 2.46 30.94 -44.59
N ASP A 469 1.19 31.17 -44.92
CA ASP A 469 0.81 32.31 -45.73
C ASP A 469 1.01 33.62 -44.94
N LEU A 470 1.25 34.72 -45.64
CA LEU A 470 1.52 36.01 -45.00
C LEU A 470 0.36 36.54 -44.16
N PRO A 471 -0.94 36.34 -44.54
CA PRO A 471 -2.06 36.67 -43.66
C PRO A 471 -1.99 35.95 -42.30
N SER A 472 -1.73 34.65 -42.26
CA SER A 472 -1.61 33.85 -41.05
C SER A 472 -0.43 34.30 -40.16
N MET A 473 0.68 34.70 -40.78
CA MET A 473 1.81 35.29 -40.01
C MET A 473 1.43 36.62 -39.37
N ILE A 474 0.69 37.48 -40.06
CA ILE A 474 0.18 38.73 -39.51
C ILE A 474 -0.81 38.49 -38.38
N ASP A 475 -1.70 37.52 -38.53
CA ASP A 475 -2.66 37.13 -37.49
C ASP A 475 -1.96 36.67 -36.20
N ILE A 476 -0.87 35.91 -36.30
CA ILE A 476 -0.06 35.54 -35.11
C ILE A 476 0.48 36.78 -34.43
N LEU A 477 1.02 37.75 -35.18
CA LEU A 477 1.53 38.99 -34.64
C LEU A 477 0.42 39.83 -33.98
N VAL A 478 -0.75 39.91 -34.60
CA VAL A 478 -1.94 40.62 -34.05
C VAL A 478 -2.44 39.99 -32.73
N GLN A 479 -2.35 38.67 -32.62
CA GLN A 479 -2.73 37.93 -31.41
C GLN A 479 -1.62 37.81 -30.37
N SER A 480 -0.47 38.50 -30.60
CA SER A 480 0.70 38.47 -29.70
C SER A 480 0.97 39.86 -29.12
N PRO A 481 1.84 39.94 -28.09
CA PRO A 481 2.31 41.24 -27.58
C PRO A 481 3.01 42.11 -28.62
N LEU A 482 3.35 41.56 -29.78
CA LEU A 482 4.02 42.28 -30.87
C LEU A 482 3.04 43.12 -31.74
N LYS A 483 1.74 43.03 -31.52
CA LYS A 483 0.69 43.78 -32.22
C LYS A 483 0.99 45.27 -32.34
N GLY A 484 1.54 45.88 -31.26
CA GLY A 484 1.87 47.29 -31.23
C GLY A 484 2.96 47.72 -32.25
N ASN A 485 3.80 46.76 -32.66
CA ASN A 485 4.88 47.02 -33.61
C ASN A 485 4.40 47.05 -35.08
N LEU A 486 3.18 46.54 -35.35
CA LEU A 486 2.60 46.51 -36.69
C LEU A 486 2.10 47.89 -37.15
N GLY A 487 1.75 48.78 -36.22
CA GLY A 487 1.22 50.10 -36.56
C GLY A 487 0.04 50.04 -37.52
N PRO A 488 0.03 50.81 -38.62
CA PRO A 488 -1.03 50.82 -39.61
C PRO A 488 -1.18 49.51 -40.40
N MET A 489 -0.15 48.66 -40.41
CA MET A 489 -0.18 47.38 -41.17
C MET A 489 -1.25 46.42 -40.70
N VAL A 490 -1.80 46.61 -39.49
CA VAL A 490 -2.92 45.78 -38.98
C VAL A 490 -4.15 45.87 -39.89
N ASN A 491 -4.32 46.95 -40.62
CA ASN A 491 -5.45 47.21 -41.52
C ASN A 491 -5.16 46.90 -42.99
N TRP A 492 -3.95 46.43 -43.31
CA TRP A 492 -3.58 46.11 -44.68
C TRP A 492 -3.92 44.65 -45.01
N SER A 493 -4.16 44.35 -46.27
CA SER A 493 -4.35 43.00 -46.74
C SER A 493 -3.04 42.47 -47.34
N PHE A 494 -2.71 41.25 -46.99
CA PHE A 494 -1.50 40.56 -47.38
C PHE A 494 -1.81 39.28 -48.14
N GLY A 495 -0.92 38.85 -49.03
CA GLY A 495 -0.97 37.57 -49.69
C GLY A 495 0.45 37.10 -50.03
N GLY A 496 0.59 35.80 -50.27
CA GLY A 496 1.86 35.13 -50.55
C GLY A 496 2.25 34.18 -49.40
N ASP A 497 3.20 33.30 -49.67
CA ASP A 497 3.68 32.28 -48.74
C ASP A 497 5.00 32.77 -48.10
N THR A 498 5.19 32.45 -46.81
CA THR A 498 6.38 32.83 -46.05
C THR A 498 7.12 31.63 -45.50
N LYS A 499 8.45 31.69 -45.55
CA LYS A 499 9.36 30.81 -44.79
C LYS A 499 10.20 31.67 -43.90
N THR A 500 9.98 31.57 -42.60
CA THR A 500 10.55 32.45 -41.59
C THR A 500 11.48 31.69 -40.67
N GLN A 501 12.71 32.14 -40.52
CA GLN A 501 13.65 31.75 -39.48
C GLN A 501 13.59 32.77 -38.35
N LEU A 502 13.51 32.27 -37.13
CA LEU A 502 13.30 33.04 -35.93
C LEU A 502 14.39 32.73 -34.91
N HIS A 503 15.04 33.80 -34.38
CA HIS A 503 15.89 33.74 -33.21
C HIS A 503 15.42 34.80 -32.22
N ILE A 504 15.04 34.37 -31.00
CA ILE A 504 14.55 35.25 -29.94
C ILE A 504 15.34 35.01 -28.67
N GLU A 505 15.82 36.11 -28.06
CA GLU A 505 16.39 36.11 -26.72
C GLU A 505 15.47 36.91 -25.77
N LEU A 506 14.82 36.24 -24.83
CA LEU A 506 13.92 36.84 -23.84
C LEU A 506 14.60 36.83 -22.47
N PRO A 507 15.00 37.99 -21.92
CA PRO A 507 15.51 38.07 -20.55
C PRO A 507 14.48 37.58 -19.54
N SER A 508 14.89 36.74 -18.57
CA SER A 508 14.02 36.21 -17.53
C SER A 508 14.04 37.01 -16.24
N TYR A 509 15.00 37.92 -16.08
CA TYR A 509 15.19 38.78 -14.92
C TYR A 509 14.89 40.22 -15.27
N ILE A 510 14.04 40.87 -14.50
CA ILE A 510 13.75 42.29 -14.56
C ILE A 510 14.19 42.87 -13.22
N PRO A 511 15.26 43.69 -13.15
CA PRO A 511 15.69 44.31 -11.90
C PRO A 511 14.61 45.26 -11.37
N ASP A 512 14.42 45.30 -10.04
CA ASP A 512 13.52 46.23 -9.39
C ASP A 512 13.96 47.69 -9.74
N ASN A 513 12.97 48.49 -10.16
CA ASN A 513 13.13 49.91 -10.53
C ASN A 513 14.05 50.20 -11.72
N SER A 514 14.36 49.22 -12.55
CA SER A 514 15.17 49.42 -13.76
C SER A 514 14.33 49.24 -15.03
N LYS A 515 14.85 49.81 -16.13
CA LYS A 515 14.30 49.59 -17.47
C LYS A 515 14.39 48.09 -17.78
N PRO A 516 13.28 47.44 -18.23
CA PRO A 516 13.35 46.02 -18.56
C PRO A 516 14.48 45.78 -19.60
N PRO A 517 15.25 44.69 -19.43
CA PRO A 517 16.32 44.38 -20.36
C PRO A 517 15.72 44.13 -21.74
N THR A 518 16.50 44.52 -22.78
CA THR A 518 16.05 44.51 -24.17
C THR A 518 15.87 43.07 -24.66
N THR A 519 14.70 42.73 -25.15
CA THR A 519 14.47 41.51 -25.92
C THR A 519 15.12 41.62 -27.27
N VAL A 520 15.86 40.61 -27.69
CA VAL A 520 16.48 40.53 -29.01
C VAL A 520 15.63 39.65 -29.93
N TYR A 521 15.27 40.21 -31.08
CA TYR A 521 14.58 39.47 -32.14
C TYR A 521 15.44 39.53 -33.40
N ARG A 522 15.74 38.41 -34.02
CA ARG A 522 16.28 38.28 -35.36
C ARG A 522 15.33 37.44 -36.16
N VAL A 523 14.70 38.03 -37.16
CA VAL A 523 13.72 37.39 -38.03
C VAL A 523 14.20 37.53 -39.46
N THR A 524 14.32 36.39 -40.13
CA THR A 524 14.62 36.36 -41.57
C THR A 524 13.46 35.63 -42.26
N SER A 525 12.78 36.33 -43.17
CA SER A 525 11.63 35.76 -43.89
C SER A 525 11.86 35.91 -45.40
N SER A 526 11.63 34.81 -46.13
CA SER A 526 11.44 34.84 -47.57
C SER A 526 9.96 34.80 -47.87
N ILE A 527 9.53 35.63 -48.80
CA ILE A 527 8.13 35.76 -49.24
C ILE A 527 8.04 35.41 -50.71
N ASP A 528 7.27 34.38 -51.01
CA ASP A 528 6.97 33.96 -52.39
C ASP A 528 5.59 34.45 -52.79
N ASN A 529 5.47 35.01 -54.01
CA ASN A 529 4.22 35.56 -54.56
C ASN A 529 3.57 36.63 -53.66
N GLY A 530 4.38 37.45 -53.02
CA GLY A 530 3.95 38.49 -52.08
C GLY A 530 3.04 39.51 -52.74
N LYS A 531 1.88 39.79 -52.12
CA LYS A 531 0.94 40.85 -52.46
C LYS A 531 0.63 41.66 -51.22
N MET A 532 0.52 42.95 -51.39
CA MET A 532 0.15 43.87 -50.30
C MET A 532 -0.85 44.89 -50.87
N THR A 533 -1.97 45.04 -50.17
CA THR A 533 -2.95 46.06 -50.47
C THR A 533 -3.07 46.98 -49.29
N ILE A 534 -2.73 48.25 -49.49
CA ILE A 534 -2.80 49.29 -48.49
C ILE A 534 -4.22 49.86 -48.51
N THR A 535 -4.93 49.68 -47.42
CA THR A 535 -6.25 50.29 -47.26
C THR A 535 -6.05 51.64 -46.57
N ASP A 536 -6.24 52.70 -47.29
CA ASP A 536 -6.13 54.06 -46.74
C ASP A 536 -7.37 54.30 -45.85
N SER A 537 -7.17 54.30 -44.56
CA SER A 537 -8.21 54.74 -43.60
C SER A 537 -8.15 56.27 -43.54
N ARG A 538 -8.86 56.96 -44.44
CA ARG A 538 -9.19 58.37 -44.24
C ARG A 538 -10.25 58.56 -43.17
#